data_e94c21760dc76defb7d3e89bd4973c90
#
_entry.id   e94c21760dc76defb7d3e89bd4973c90
#
_cell.length_a   1.000
_cell.length_b   1.000
_cell.length_c   1.000
_cell.angle_alpha   90.00
_cell.angle_beta   90.00
_cell.angle_gamma   90.00
#
_symmetry.space_group_name_H-M   'P 1'
#
loop_
_entity.id
_entity.type
_entity.pdbx_description
1 polymer ?
#
loop_
_entity_poly.entity_id
_entity_poly.type
_entity_poly.pdbx_seq_one_letter_code
_entity_poly.pdbx_strand_id
1 'polypeptide(L)'
;MYNLVFCGPVVQFWLERRPVTAEVAGSSPVRSAIYKDMLITVLKSKIHRVPVTHTELDYEGSCAIDLEYLEKTGIKPNEQIHIYNLNNGERLITYAFEAERGSKIISMNGAAALKASVGDLVIIAAYGLIEENETIKLFFK
;
A
#
# COMPACT_ATOMS: atom_id res chain seq x y z
N MET A 1 -0.45 18.04 -27.07
CA MET A 1 0.93 18.37 -26.61
C MET A 1 0.80 18.80 -25.16
N TYR A 2 0.87 17.84 -24.22
CA TYR A 2 0.70 18.10 -22.78
C TYR A 2 2.09 18.32 -22.18
N ASN A 3 2.37 19.54 -21.75
CA ASN A 3 3.59 19.85 -21.01
C ASN A 3 3.50 19.20 -19.64
N LEU A 4 4.36 18.23 -19.39
CA LEU A 4 4.68 17.76 -18.07
C LEU A 4 5.36 18.89 -17.30
N VAL A 5 4.61 19.52 -16.39
CA VAL A 5 5.20 20.46 -15.43
C VAL A 5 5.95 19.62 -14.40
N PHE A 6 7.26 19.56 -14.56
CA PHE A 6 8.12 19.08 -13.49
C PHE A 6 7.99 20.02 -12.30
N CYS A 7 7.71 19.48 -11.14
CA CYS A 7 7.64 20.19 -9.87
C CYS A 7 9.07 20.58 -9.43
N GLY A 8 9.73 21.43 -10.24
CA GLY A 8 11.10 21.89 -10.04
C GLY A 8 11.33 22.99 -9.00
N PRO A 9 10.35 23.86 -8.66
CA PRO A 9 10.64 24.99 -7.77
C PRO A 9 10.78 24.64 -6.28
N VAL A 10 10.18 23.56 -5.82
CA VAL A 10 10.19 23.21 -4.39
C VAL A 10 11.55 22.65 -3.95
N VAL A 11 12.19 21.88 -4.80
CA VAL A 11 13.51 21.30 -4.50
C VAL A 11 14.61 22.36 -4.52
N GLN A 12 14.56 23.31 -5.44
CA GLN A 12 15.53 24.41 -5.51
C GLN A 12 15.44 25.36 -4.32
N PHE A 13 14.24 25.60 -3.79
CA PHE A 13 14.05 26.51 -2.65
C PHE A 13 14.70 25.99 -1.35
N TRP A 14 14.86 24.67 -1.21
CA TRP A 14 15.53 24.06 -0.07
C TRP A 14 17.05 24.02 -0.20
N LEU A 15 17.55 23.97 -1.42
CA LEU A 15 19.00 23.98 -1.69
C LEU A 15 19.65 25.34 -1.48
N GLU A 16 18.89 26.44 -1.58
CA GLU A 16 19.40 27.80 -1.36
C GLU A 16 19.41 28.25 0.10
N ARG A 17 18.73 27.55 1.00
CA ARG A 17 18.88 27.76 2.44
C ARG A 17 20.14 27.08 2.93
N ARG A 18 21.27 27.77 2.83
CA ARG A 18 22.49 27.37 3.57
C ARG A 18 22.11 27.25 5.05
N PRO A 19 22.36 26.11 5.71
CA PRO A 19 22.22 26.04 7.16
C PRO A 19 23.19 27.04 7.79
N VAL A 20 22.68 27.95 8.62
CA VAL A 20 23.41 29.02 9.31
C VAL A 20 24.43 28.48 10.32
N THR A 21 24.60 27.17 10.40
CA THR A 21 25.40 26.51 11.45
C THR A 21 26.67 25.83 10.97
N ALA A 22 27.06 26.01 9.71
CA ALA A 22 28.30 25.39 9.21
C ALA A 22 29.59 25.91 9.89
N GLU A 23 29.52 27.04 10.60
CA GLU A 23 30.68 27.66 11.24
C GLU A 23 30.85 27.31 12.72
N VAL A 24 29.91 26.64 13.36
CA VAL A 24 29.91 26.34 14.79
C VAL A 24 30.24 24.87 15.10
N ALA A 25 30.16 23.98 14.14
CA ALA A 25 30.57 22.60 14.30
C ALA A 25 32.00 22.44 13.79
N GLY A 26 32.94 22.21 14.73
CA GLY A 26 34.35 21.96 14.41
C GLY A 26 34.52 20.97 13.26
N SER A 27 35.68 20.87 12.71
CA SER A 27 36.21 20.27 11.48
C SER A 27 35.62 18.95 10.91
N SER A 28 34.47 18.48 11.35
CA SER A 28 33.74 17.37 10.76
C SER A 28 32.54 17.91 10.00
N PRO A 29 32.41 17.64 8.67
CA PRO A 29 31.21 18.03 7.96
C PRO A 29 30.02 17.31 8.58
N VAL A 30 29.12 18.08 9.20
CA VAL A 30 27.80 17.58 9.58
C VAL A 30 27.11 17.26 8.25
N ARG A 31 27.12 16.00 7.85
CA ARG A 31 26.27 15.51 6.78
C ARG A 31 24.86 15.93 7.15
N SER A 32 24.25 16.72 6.28
CA SER A 32 22.92 17.26 6.53
C SER A 32 21.97 16.10 6.86
N ALA A 33 21.50 16.07 8.10
CA ALA A 33 20.56 15.08 8.60
C ALA A 33 19.16 15.22 7.98
N ILE A 34 19.00 16.03 6.92
CA ILE A 34 17.71 16.48 6.41
C ILE A 34 17.00 15.40 5.57
N TYR A 35 17.69 14.35 5.13
CA TYR A 35 17.11 13.32 4.26
C TYR A 35 17.25 11.88 4.78
N LYS A 36 17.67 11.70 6.04
CA LYS A 36 18.03 10.34 6.52
C LYS A 36 16.82 9.45 6.82
N ASP A 37 15.63 10.02 6.94
CA ASP A 37 14.46 9.31 7.43
C ASP A 37 13.19 9.56 6.57
N MET A 38 13.32 9.82 5.27
CA MET A 38 12.14 9.94 4.43
C MET A 38 11.60 8.54 4.13
N LEU A 39 10.36 8.28 4.60
CA LEU A 39 9.65 7.05 4.30
C LEU A 39 8.72 7.26 3.11
N ILE A 40 8.79 6.36 2.15
CA ILE A 40 7.87 6.32 1.02
C ILE A 40 6.94 5.13 1.14
N THR A 41 5.66 5.35 0.77
CA THR A 41 4.69 4.26 0.68
C THR A 41 4.83 3.57 -0.66
N VAL A 42 5.09 2.27 -0.63
CA VAL A 42 5.28 1.48 -1.84
C VAL A 42 4.31 0.30 -1.88
N LEU A 43 3.97 -0.14 -3.08
CA LEU A 43 3.21 -1.37 -3.26
C LEU A 43 4.08 -2.56 -2.80
N LYS A 44 3.68 -3.21 -1.72
CA LYS A 44 4.34 -4.40 -1.18
C LYS A 44 3.97 -5.64 -2.00
N SER A 45 2.68 -5.86 -2.21
CA SER A 45 2.18 -6.96 -3.01
C SER A 45 0.72 -6.76 -3.44
N LYS A 46 0.24 -7.58 -4.37
CA LYS A 46 -1.18 -7.55 -4.77
C LYS A 46 -1.69 -8.90 -5.25
N ILE A 47 -2.99 -9.13 -5.05
CA ILE A 47 -3.78 -10.16 -5.71
C ILE A 47 -4.56 -9.47 -6.84
N HIS A 48 -4.37 -9.90 -8.07
CA HIS A 48 -4.90 -9.20 -9.24
C HIS A 48 -6.09 -9.93 -9.85
N ARG A 49 -7.25 -9.25 -9.92
CA ARG A 49 -8.47 -9.73 -10.58
C ARG A 49 -9.01 -11.05 -10.02
N VAL A 50 -9.15 -11.11 -8.71
CA VAL A 50 -9.75 -12.26 -8.04
C VAL A 50 -11.26 -12.01 -7.86
N PRO A 51 -12.12 -13.03 -8.08
CA PRO A 51 -13.56 -12.87 -7.88
C PRO A 51 -13.92 -12.86 -6.39
N VAL A 52 -14.84 -11.98 -6.01
CA VAL A 52 -15.51 -12.03 -4.71
C VAL A 52 -16.41 -13.26 -4.69
N THR A 53 -16.23 -14.10 -3.68
CA THR A 53 -16.97 -15.36 -3.53
C THR A 53 -18.14 -15.25 -2.57
N HIS A 54 -18.03 -14.38 -1.56
CA HIS A 54 -19.02 -14.17 -0.52
C HIS A 54 -19.11 -12.70 -0.13
N THR A 55 -20.29 -12.31 0.35
CA THR A 55 -20.51 -11.00 0.99
C THR A 55 -21.39 -11.23 2.22
N GLU A 56 -20.91 -10.82 3.41
CA GLU A 56 -21.62 -11.02 4.67
C GLU A 56 -21.68 -9.72 5.48
N LEU A 57 -22.86 -9.12 5.56
CA LEU A 57 -23.02 -7.83 6.22
C LEU A 57 -22.90 -7.92 7.73
N ASP A 58 -23.45 -8.96 8.33
CA ASP A 58 -23.52 -9.16 9.79
C ASP A 58 -22.33 -9.96 10.34
N TYR A 59 -21.18 -9.86 9.70
CA TYR A 59 -19.95 -10.53 10.11
C TYR A 59 -18.93 -9.52 10.69
N GLU A 60 -18.08 -9.98 11.61
CA GLU A 60 -17.03 -9.16 12.22
C GLU A 60 -15.99 -8.69 11.18
N GLY A 61 -16.41 -7.73 10.36
CA GLY A 61 -15.56 -6.88 9.52
C GLY A 61 -14.57 -7.52 8.54
N SER A 62 -13.95 -6.67 7.72
CA SER A 62 -12.78 -6.96 6.89
C SER A 62 -13.00 -7.79 5.61
N CYS A 63 -11.90 -8.31 5.04
CA CYS A 63 -11.89 -9.16 3.88
C CYS A 63 -11.25 -10.52 4.25
N ALA A 64 -12.05 -11.59 4.24
CA ALA A 64 -11.53 -12.94 4.42
C ALA A 64 -10.94 -13.44 3.11
N ILE A 65 -9.69 -13.90 3.17
CA ILE A 65 -8.89 -14.32 2.02
C ILE A 65 -8.33 -15.70 2.29
N ASP A 66 -8.46 -16.61 1.32
CA ASP A 66 -7.82 -17.93 1.36
C ASP A 66 -6.35 -17.81 1.81
N LEU A 67 -6.01 -18.57 2.86
CA LEU A 67 -4.66 -18.57 3.43
C LEU A 67 -3.57 -18.87 2.38
N GLU A 68 -3.86 -19.69 1.39
CA GLU A 68 -2.91 -19.97 0.30
C GLU A 68 -2.61 -18.72 -0.53
N TYR A 69 -3.61 -17.85 -0.76
CA TYR A 69 -3.40 -16.57 -1.46
C TYR A 69 -2.59 -15.59 -0.61
N LEU A 70 -2.87 -15.53 0.68
CA LEU A 70 -2.11 -14.69 1.62
C LEU A 70 -0.63 -15.11 1.65
N GLU A 71 -0.34 -16.39 1.76
CA GLU A 71 1.03 -16.89 1.77
C GLU A 71 1.77 -16.65 0.46
N LYS A 72 1.12 -16.93 -0.68
CA LYS A 72 1.72 -16.71 -2.00
C LYS A 72 2.06 -15.25 -2.28
N THR A 73 1.29 -14.34 -1.70
CA THR A 73 1.51 -12.89 -1.86
C THR A 73 2.32 -12.27 -0.75
N GLY A 74 2.49 -12.95 0.38
CA GLY A 74 3.16 -12.42 1.56
C GLY A 74 2.34 -11.36 2.33
N ILE A 75 1.04 -11.26 2.04
CA ILE A 75 0.10 -10.47 2.85
C ILE A 75 -0.15 -11.21 4.16
N LYS A 76 -0.06 -10.50 5.28
CA LYS A 76 -0.23 -11.11 6.59
C LYS A 76 -1.67 -10.96 7.08
N PRO A 77 -2.19 -11.90 7.89
CA PRO A 77 -3.42 -11.67 8.63
C PRO A 77 -3.34 -10.39 9.45
N ASN A 78 -4.43 -9.63 9.49
CA ASN A 78 -4.56 -8.31 10.10
C ASN A 78 -3.76 -7.18 9.43
N GLU A 79 -3.12 -7.45 8.30
CA GLU A 79 -2.45 -6.41 7.52
C GLU A 79 -3.49 -5.53 6.82
N GLN A 80 -3.25 -4.22 6.84
CA GLN A 80 -4.07 -3.27 6.08
C GLN A 80 -3.94 -3.54 4.59
N ILE A 81 -5.10 -3.65 3.92
CA ILE A 81 -5.19 -3.83 2.47
C ILE A 81 -6.12 -2.80 1.85
N HIS A 82 -5.85 -2.49 0.59
CA HIS A 82 -6.71 -1.68 -0.26
C HIS A 82 -7.40 -2.61 -1.25
N ILE A 83 -8.71 -2.46 -1.41
CA ILE A 83 -9.50 -3.24 -2.35
C ILE A 83 -10.05 -2.30 -3.41
N TYR A 84 -9.86 -2.67 -4.67
CA TYR A 84 -10.33 -1.94 -5.83
C TYR A 84 -11.28 -2.84 -6.61
N ASN A 85 -12.56 -2.51 -6.61
CA ASN A 85 -13.59 -3.23 -7.33
C ASN A 85 -13.61 -2.77 -8.79
N LEU A 86 -13.37 -3.70 -9.72
CA LEU A 86 -13.29 -3.41 -11.16
C LEU A 86 -14.65 -3.30 -11.82
N ASN A 87 -15.70 -3.81 -11.18
CA ASN A 87 -17.05 -3.82 -11.75
C ASN A 87 -17.79 -2.51 -11.49
N ASN A 88 -17.60 -1.92 -10.29
CA ASN A 88 -18.33 -0.71 -9.89
C ASN A 88 -17.40 0.50 -9.61
N GLY A 89 -16.07 0.31 -9.63
CA GLY A 89 -15.09 1.35 -9.37
C GLY A 89 -14.90 1.72 -7.89
N GLU A 90 -15.58 1.05 -6.97
CA GLU A 90 -15.44 1.30 -5.54
C GLU A 90 -14.05 0.96 -5.04
N ARG A 91 -13.60 1.77 -4.09
CA ARG A 91 -12.31 1.62 -3.42
C ARG A 91 -12.52 1.68 -1.93
N LEU A 92 -11.89 0.76 -1.21
CA LEU A 92 -11.98 0.73 0.24
C LEU A 92 -10.65 0.30 0.86
N ILE A 93 -10.46 0.70 2.09
CA ILE A 93 -9.33 0.28 2.92
C ILE A 93 -9.92 -0.55 4.06
N THR A 94 -9.34 -1.72 4.26
CA THR A 94 -9.72 -2.63 5.32
C THR A 94 -8.50 -3.45 5.75
N TYR A 95 -8.68 -4.58 6.38
CA TYR A 95 -7.59 -5.50 6.72
C TYR A 95 -7.89 -6.92 6.24
N ALA A 96 -6.84 -7.69 5.99
CA ALA A 96 -6.95 -9.09 5.59
C ALA A 96 -7.28 -9.97 6.79
N PHE A 97 -8.17 -10.94 6.59
CA PHE A 97 -8.47 -12.00 7.53
C PHE A 97 -8.25 -13.35 6.84
N GLU A 98 -7.80 -14.35 7.57
CA GLU A 98 -7.56 -15.67 6.98
C GLU A 98 -8.84 -16.48 6.83
N ALA A 99 -9.06 -17.05 5.66
CA ALA A 99 -10.04 -18.08 5.39
C ALA A 99 -9.35 -19.45 5.24
N GLU A 100 -10.13 -20.51 5.21
CA GLU A 100 -9.63 -21.88 5.09
C GLU A 100 -8.71 -22.03 3.87
N ARG A 101 -7.57 -22.67 4.08
CA ARG A 101 -6.56 -22.93 3.05
C ARG A 101 -7.15 -23.74 1.89
N GLY A 102 -6.93 -23.28 0.66
CA GLY A 102 -7.37 -23.93 -0.57
C GLY A 102 -8.87 -23.77 -0.86
N SER A 103 -9.60 -23.02 -0.01
CA SER A 103 -11.02 -22.73 -0.20
C SER A 103 -11.31 -21.81 -1.38
N LYS A 104 -10.32 -21.03 -1.81
CA LYS A 104 -10.40 -19.94 -2.80
C LYS A 104 -11.37 -18.82 -2.39
N ILE A 105 -11.67 -18.73 -1.09
CA ILE A 105 -12.57 -17.71 -0.55
C ILE A 105 -11.93 -16.32 -0.67
N ILE A 106 -12.72 -15.38 -1.19
CA ILE A 106 -12.57 -13.94 -1.07
C ILE A 106 -13.92 -13.43 -0.59
N SER A 107 -14.05 -13.14 0.70
CA SER A 107 -15.29 -12.68 1.30
C SER A 107 -15.19 -11.23 1.73
N MET A 108 -16.15 -10.42 1.32
CA MET A 108 -16.29 -9.03 1.74
C MET A 108 -17.26 -8.96 2.90
N ASN A 109 -16.78 -8.58 4.08
CA ASN A 109 -17.54 -8.68 5.33
C ASN A 109 -17.83 -7.32 5.96
N GLY A 110 -18.90 -7.23 6.73
CA GLY A 110 -19.32 -6.00 7.40
C GLY A 110 -19.54 -4.86 6.41
N ALA A 111 -19.02 -3.68 6.71
CA ALA A 111 -19.16 -2.50 5.84
C ALA A 111 -18.58 -2.70 4.43
N ALA A 112 -17.59 -3.57 4.27
CA ALA A 112 -17.02 -3.90 2.97
C ALA A 112 -18.02 -4.64 2.06
N ALA A 113 -18.95 -5.39 2.63
CA ALA A 113 -20.00 -6.08 1.87
C ALA A 113 -20.90 -5.14 1.07
N LEU A 114 -21.06 -3.89 1.53
CA LEU A 114 -21.85 -2.86 0.83
C LEU A 114 -21.14 -2.33 -0.43
N LYS A 115 -19.86 -2.63 -0.63
CA LYS A 115 -19.02 -2.13 -1.72
C LYS A 115 -18.71 -3.15 -2.80
N ALA A 116 -19.20 -4.38 -2.65
CA ALA A 116 -18.98 -5.44 -3.61
C ALA A 116 -20.15 -6.43 -3.64
N SER A 117 -20.30 -7.09 -4.77
CA SER A 117 -21.24 -8.20 -4.97
C SER A 117 -20.48 -9.48 -5.28
N VAL A 118 -21.08 -10.63 -4.96
CA VAL A 118 -20.53 -11.93 -5.35
C VAL A 118 -20.33 -11.96 -6.87
N GLY A 119 -19.15 -12.36 -7.32
CA GLY A 119 -18.74 -12.39 -8.73
C GLY A 119 -18.00 -11.13 -9.19
N ASP A 120 -18.00 -10.04 -8.44
CA ASP A 120 -17.21 -8.87 -8.78
C ASP A 120 -15.72 -9.23 -8.79
N LEU A 121 -15.00 -8.69 -9.77
CA LEU A 121 -13.55 -8.81 -9.84
C LEU A 121 -12.89 -7.69 -9.04
N VAL A 122 -12.03 -8.07 -8.11
CA VAL A 122 -11.31 -7.11 -7.27
C VAL A 122 -9.80 -7.24 -7.40
N ILE A 123 -9.12 -6.12 -7.15
CA ILE A 123 -7.67 -6.09 -6.91
C ILE A 123 -7.49 -5.83 -5.42
N ILE A 124 -6.73 -6.67 -4.76
CA ILE A 124 -6.36 -6.51 -3.35
C ILE A 124 -4.89 -6.14 -3.29
N ALA A 125 -4.55 -4.99 -2.73
CA ALA A 125 -3.20 -4.46 -2.67
C ALA A 125 -2.77 -4.21 -1.23
N ALA A 126 -1.57 -4.65 -0.86
CA ALA A 126 -0.91 -4.32 0.38
C ALA A 126 0.24 -3.34 0.12
N TYR A 127 0.41 -2.38 1.00
CA TYR A 127 1.44 -1.35 0.92
C TYR A 127 2.36 -1.43 2.13
N GLY A 128 3.57 -0.94 1.97
CA GLY A 128 4.55 -0.85 3.05
C GLY A 128 5.27 0.49 3.01
N LEU A 129 5.87 0.85 4.13
CA LEU A 129 6.76 2.01 4.24
C LEU A 129 8.20 1.51 4.16
N ILE A 130 9.00 2.16 3.34
CA ILE A 130 10.43 1.90 3.24
C ILE A 130 11.19 3.22 3.26
N GLU A 131 12.44 3.19 3.64
CA GLU A 131 13.32 4.35 3.45
C GLU A 131 13.56 4.59 1.97
N GLU A 132 13.57 5.87 1.54
CA GLU A 132 13.73 6.27 0.13
C GLU A 132 14.99 5.64 -0.53
N ASN A 133 16.02 5.39 0.26
CA ASN A 133 17.28 4.83 -0.22
C ASN A 133 17.30 3.29 -0.30
N GLU A 134 16.24 2.61 0.13
CA GLU A 134 16.16 1.16 0.06
C GLU A 134 15.79 0.68 -1.34
N THR A 135 16.50 -0.33 -1.82
CA THR A 135 16.16 -0.96 -3.10
C THR A 135 14.96 -1.87 -2.93
N ILE A 136 13.87 -1.52 -3.60
CA ILE A 136 12.62 -2.31 -3.57
C ILE A 136 12.79 -3.52 -4.50
N LYS A 137 12.77 -4.71 -3.93
CA LYS A 137 12.53 -5.94 -4.69
C LYS A 137 11.01 -6.19 -4.73
N LEU A 138 10.35 -5.62 -5.73
CA LEU A 138 8.93 -5.90 -5.96
C LEU A 138 8.77 -7.31 -6.52
N PHE A 139 8.16 -8.19 -5.74
CA PHE A 139 7.76 -9.51 -6.20
C PHE A 139 6.30 -9.41 -6.71
N PHE A 140 6.14 -9.20 -8.00
CA PHE A 140 4.85 -9.46 -8.65
C PHE A 140 4.78 -10.96 -8.96
N LYS A 141 3.85 -11.63 -8.37
CA LYS A 141 3.43 -12.97 -8.76
C LYS A 141 2.04 -12.94 -9.37
#